data_4b8a074254799d0946540ecd672e95b2
#
_entry.id   4b8a074254799d0946540ecd672e95b2
#
_cell.length_a   1.000
_cell.length_b   1.000
_cell.length_c   1.000
_cell.angle_alpha   90.00
_cell.angle_beta   90.00
_cell.angle_gamma   90.00
#
_symmetry.space_group_name_H-M   'P 1'
#
loop_
_entity.id
_entity.type
_entity.pdbx_description
1 polymer ?
#
loop_
_entity_poly.entity_id
_entity_poly.type
_entity_poly.pdbx_seq_one_letter_code
_entity_poly.pdbx_strand_id
1 'polypeptide(L)'
;MIVLTADRPPELQQTGANQSINQDQLFGSHVRWFFDPGCPGSEFPASTLFSCIDQAVHLARYPLPGPVHLNLTFREPFLLPNNQKPEEFIPDPDLQSWKAEKKPWISHPLP
;
A
#
# COMPACT_ATOMS: atom_id res chain seq x y z
N MET A 1 -3.38 -9.30 -11.86
CA MET A 1 -2.43 -8.16 -11.99
C MET A 1 -2.66 -7.18 -10.85
N ILE A 2 -1.59 -6.71 -10.22
CA ILE A 2 -1.65 -5.62 -9.24
C ILE A 2 -0.89 -4.45 -9.85
N VAL A 3 -1.57 -3.30 -9.97
CA VAL A 3 -0.97 -2.08 -10.50
C VAL A 3 -0.62 -1.18 -9.33
N LEU A 4 0.64 -0.78 -9.23
CA LEU A 4 1.13 0.14 -8.21
C LEU A 4 1.49 1.46 -8.86
N THR A 5 0.87 2.55 -8.39
CA THR A 5 1.20 3.89 -8.85
C THR A 5 1.74 4.70 -7.67
N ALA A 6 2.71 5.57 -7.94
CA ALA A 6 3.26 6.48 -6.93
C ALA A 6 2.65 7.87 -7.11
N ASP A 7 2.40 8.55 -6.01
CA ASP A 7 1.72 9.84 -6.03
C ASP A 7 2.32 10.79 -5.00
N ARG A 8 2.00 12.07 -5.15
CA ARG A 8 2.34 13.10 -4.19
C ARG A 8 1.51 12.93 -2.90
N PRO A 9 1.99 13.45 -1.76
CA PRO A 9 1.24 13.32 -0.51
C PRO A 9 -0.07 14.11 -0.55
N PRO A 10 -1.01 13.81 0.37
CA PRO A 10 -2.33 14.45 0.35
C PRO A 10 -2.30 15.98 0.37
N GLU A 11 -1.35 16.58 1.06
CA GLU A 11 -1.25 18.05 1.15
C GLU A 11 -0.87 18.71 -0.18
N LEU A 12 -0.38 17.95 -1.15
CA LEU A 12 -0.06 18.46 -2.49
C LEU A 12 -1.11 18.12 -3.53
N GLN A 13 -2.17 17.41 -3.13
CA GLN A 13 -3.25 17.05 -4.04
C GLN A 13 -4.07 18.30 -4.38
N GLN A 14 -4.40 18.48 -5.67
CA GLN A 14 -5.23 19.57 -6.18
C GLN A 14 -4.69 20.97 -5.86
N THR A 15 -3.37 21.09 -5.69
CA THR A 15 -2.72 22.37 -5.40
C THR A 15 -2.00 22.96 -6.60
N GLY A 16 -2.04 22.29 -7.76
CA GLY A 16 -1.23 22.66 -8.90
C GLY A 16 0.22 22.28 -8.77
N ALA A 17 0.54 21.37 -7.84
CA ALA A 17 1.90 20.89 -7.64
C ALA A 17 2.45 20.27 -8.92
N ASN A 18 3.76 20.42 -9.12
CA ASN A 18 4.44 19.90 -10.29
C ASN A 18 4.31 18.37 -10.38
N GLN A 19 4.10 17.85 -11.58
CA GLN A 19 3.98 16.41 -11.84
C GLN A 19 2.88 15.73 -11.00
N SER A 20 1.77 16.43 -10.76
CA SER A 20 0.67 15.91 -9.96
C SER A 20 -0.62 15.93 -10.76
N ILE A 21 -1.31 14.79 -10.79
CA ILE A 21 -2.65 14.65 -11.37
C ILE A 21 -3.51 13.87 -10.37
N ASN A 22 -4.82 13.88 -10.58
CA ASN A 22 -5.69 13.03 -9.78
C ASN A 22 -5.54 11.56 -10.24
N GLN A 23 -4.87 10.75 -9.44
CA GLN A 23 -4.62 9.34 -9.75
C GLN A 23 -5.64 8.41 -9.10
N ASP A 24 -6.49 8.94 -8.22
CA ASP A 24 -7.54 8.15 -7.58
C ASP A 24 -8.51 7.65 -8.64
N GLN A 25 -8.72 6.35 -8.64
CA GLN A 25 -9.60 5.69 -9.61
C GLN A 25 -9.22 5.97 -11.07
N LEU A 26 -7.92 6.15 -11.33
CA LEU A 26 -7.40 6.46 -12.66
C LEU A 26 -7.86 5.44 -13.71
N PHE A 27 -7.99 4.18 -13.33
CA PHE A 27 -8.38 3.11 -14.23
C PHE A 27 -9.90 2.85 -14.24
N GLY A 28 -10.65 3.59 -13.43
CA GLY A 28 -12.11 3.51 -13.39
C GLY A 28 -12.62 2.09 -13.20
N SER A 29 -13.53 1.67 -14.06
CA SER A 29 -14.15 0.34 -14.01
C SER A 29 -13.26 -0.77 -14.57
N HIS A 30 -12.07 -0.45 -15.08
CA HIS A 30 -11.14 -1.44 -15.61
C HIS A 30 -10.41 -2.22 -14.52
N VAL A 31 -10.48 -1.76 -13.26
CA VAL A 31 -9.94 -2.48 -12.11
C VAL A 31 -11.09 -2.94 -11.23
N ARG A 32 -10.85 -4.06 -10.52
CA ARG A 32 -11.85 -4.65 -9.63
C ARG A 32 -11.87 -3.97 -8.26
N TRP A 33 -10.78 -3.34 -7.89
CA TRP A 33 -10.63 -2.72 -6.57
C TRP A 33 -9.55 -1.67 -6.64
N PHE A 34 -9.76 -0.58 -5.93
CA PHE A 34 -8.82 0.51 -5.78
C PHE A 34 -8.65 0.86 -4.31
N PHE A 35 -7.44 1.15 -3.89
CA PHE A 35 -7.18 1.60 -2.54
C PHE A 35 -5.93 2.47 -2.47
N ASP A 36 -5.97 3.47 -1.60
CA ASP A 36 -4.83 4.30 -1.25
C ASP A 36 -4.58 4.12 0.26
N PRO A 37 -3.50 3.43 0.65
CA PRO A 37 -3.22 3.19 2.07
C PRO A 37 -2.72 4.43 2.83
N GLY A 38 -2.50 5.55 2.15
CA GLY A 38 -1.93 6.76 2.76
C GLY A 38 -0.42 6.78 2.70
N CYS A 39 0.17 7.88 3.19
CA CYS A 39 1.62 8.03 3.23
C CYS A 39 2.24 7.15 4.32
N PRO A 40 3.38 6.52 4.04
CA PRO A 40 4.13 5.83 5.10
C PRO A 40 4.51 6.79 6.21
N GLY A 41 4.42 6.32 7.45
CA GLY A 41 4.79 7.11 8.62
C GLY A 41 4.54 6.34 9.89
N SER A 42 5.07 6.87 11.00
CA SER A 42 4.94 6.23 12.31
C SER A 42 3.50 6.19 12.82
N GLU A 43 2.62 7.00 12.23
CA GLU A 43 1.21 7.05 12.63
C GLU A 43 0.39 5.89 12.05
N PHE A 44 0.92 5.22 11.00
CA PHE A 44 0.23 4.12 10.38
C PHE A 44 0.82 2.79 10.83
N PRO A 45 0.03 1.90 11.42
CA PRO A 45 0.52 0.57 11.77
C PRO A 45 0.91 -0.21 10.50
N ALA A 46 1.99 -0.97 10.57
CA ALA A 46 2.39 -1.84 9.47
C ALA A 46 1.29 -2.85 9.12
N SER A 47 0.50 -3.26 10.11
CA SER A 47 -0.63 -4.16 9.91
C SER A 47 -1.65 -3.64 8.90
N THR A 48 -1.87 -2.32 8.85
CA THR A 48 -2.78 -1.72 7.86
C THR A 48 -2.28 -1.96 6.43
N LEU A 49 -0.98 -1.77 6.20
CA LEU A 49 -0.39 -2.01 4.89
C LEU A 49 -0.45 -3.48 4.51
N PHE A 50 -0.12 -4.36 5.45
CA PHE A 50 -0.13 -5.81 5.18
C PHE A 50 -1.54 -6.32 4.90
N SER A 51 -2.53 -5.84 5.64
CA SER A 51 -3.94 -6.16 5.39
C SER A 51 -4.36 -5.70 4.00
N CYS A 52 -3.95 -4.49 3.62
CA CYS A 52 -4.24 -3.92 2.30
C CYS A 52 -3.64 -4.77 1.18
N ILE A 53 -2.38 -5.19 1.32
CA ILE A 53 -1.70 -6.00 0.31
C ILE A 53 -2.36 -7.37 0.19
N ASP A 54 -2.68 -8.02 1.31
CA ASP A 54 -3.34 -9.32 1.28
C ASP A 54 -4.73 -9.22 0.64
N GLN A 55 -5.46 -8.16 0.93
CA GLN A 55 -6.77 -7.90 0.31
C GLN A 55 -6.61 -7.72 -1.21
N ALA A 56 -5.59 -6.96 -1.63
CA ALA A 56 -5.32 -6.73 -3.04
C ALA A 56 -5.03 -8.05 -3.77
N VAL A 57 -4.17 -8.88 -3.19
CA VAL A 57 -3.82 -10.17 -3.77
C VAL A 57 -5.06 -11.07 -3.86
N HIS A 58 -5.85 -11.12 -2.79
CA HIS A 58 -7.07 -11.92 -2.77
C HIS A 58 -8.05 -11.49 -3.86
N LEU A 59 -8.34 -10.19 -3.95
CA LEU A 59 -9.30 -9.67 -4.92
C LEU A 59 -8.80 -9.74 -6.36
N ALA A 60 -7.49 -9.75 -6.57
CA ALA A 60 -6.92 -9.96 -7.89
C ALA A 60 -7.13 -11.39 -8.39
N ARG A 61 -7.38 -12.33 -7.48
CA ARG A 61 -7.46 -13.76 -7.78
C ARG A 61 -8.87 -14.35 -7.67
N TYR A 62 -9.69 -13.86 -6.75
CA TYR A 62 -10.97 -14.49 -6.39
C TYR A 62 -12.09 -13.46 -6.29
N PRO A 63 -13.35 -13.82 -6.60
CA PRO A 63 -13.78 -15.08 -7.21
C PRO A 63 -13.41 -15.16 -8.69
N LEU A 64 -13.29 -14.02 -9.38
CA LEU A 64 -12.86 -13.95 -10.77
C LEU A 64 -11.57 -13.16 -10.84
N PRO A 65 -10.50 -13.71 -11.45
CA PRO A 65 -9.26 -12.95 -11.58
C PRO A 65 -9.45 -11.65 -12.34
N GLY A 66 -8.77 -10.60 -11.87
CA GLY A 66 -8.83 -9.30 -12.52
C GLY A 66 -7.84 -8.33 -11.88
N PRO A 67 -7.58 -7.19 -12.53
CA PRO A 67 -6.61 -6.23 -12.01
C PRO A 67 -7.15 -5.48 -10.81
N VAL A 68 -6.23 -5.10 -9.91
CA VAL A 68 -6.49 -4.19 -8.78
C VAL A 68 -5.45 -3.08 -8.82
N HIS A 69 -5.78 -1.93 -8.22
CA HIS A 69 -4.93 -0.74 -8.24
C HIS A 69 -4.68 -0.25 -6.83
N LEU A 70 -3.41 -0.05 -6.48
CA LEU A 70 -2.99 0.62 -5.26
C LEU A 70 -2.26 1.91 -5.66
N ASN A 71 -2.75 3.05 -5.15
CA ASN A 71 -2.08 4.34 -5.32
C ASN A 71 -1.29 4.63 -4.05
N LEU A 72 0.03 4.71 -4.18
CA LEU A 72 0.94 4.83 -3.05
C LEU A 72 1.48 6.24 -2.99
N THR A 73 1.10 6.97 -1.96
CA THR A 73 1.54 8.34 -1.75
C THR A 73 2.79 8.38 -0.89
N PHE A 74 3.71 9.28 -1.22
CA PHE A 74 4.99 9.41 -0.51
C PHE A 74 5.27 10.88 -0.22
N ARG A 75 5.87 11.13 0.93
CA ARG A 75 6.30 12.45 1.37
C ARG A 75 7.82 12.49 1.44
N GLU A 76 8.42 13.60 1.02
CA GLU A 76 9.86 13.79 1.15
C GLU A 76 10.29 13.84 2.63
N PRO A 77 11.47 13.32 2.98
CA PRO A 77 12.47 12.71 2.11
C PRO A 77 12.12 11.25 1.75
N PHE A 78 12.43 10.86 0.52
CA PHE A 78 12.13 9.50 0.04
C PHE A 78 13.14 8.45 0.47
N LEU A 79 14.36 8.91 0.81
CA LEU A 79 15.44 8.02 1.23
C LEU A 79 15.62 8.14 2.73
N LEU A 80 15.91 7.00 3.35
CA LEU A 80 16.20 6.97 4.78
C LEU A 80 17.48 7.73 5.06
N PRO A 81 17.55 8.47 6.19
CA PRO A 81 18.80 9.05 6.65
C PRO A 81 19.88 7.98 6.81
N ASN A 82 21.16 8.39 6.61
CA ASN A 82 22.29 7.51 6.79
C ASN A 82 22.21 6.86 8.19
N ASN A 83 22.45 5.55 8.26
CA ASN A 83 22.46 4.73 9.48
C ASN A 83 21.09 4.35 10.05
N GLN A 84 19.98 4.68 9.39
CA GLN A 84 18.66 4.19 9.82
C GLN A 84 18.25 2.99 8.98
N LYS A 85 17.79 1.94 9.66
CA LYS A 85 17.28 0.73 9.01
C LYS A 85 15.77 0.82 8.89
N PRO A 86 15.16 0.22 7.84
CA PRO A 86 13.70 0.21 7.69
C PRO A 86 12.98 -0.28 8.94
N GLU A 87 13.53 -1.26 9.64
CA GLU A 87 12.93 -1.85 10.83
C GLU A 87 12.79 -0.86 11.99
N GLU A 88 13.59 0.20 12.00
CA GLU A 88 13.54 1.21 13.06
C GLU A 88 12.31 2.12 12.90
N PHE A 89 11.71 2.14 11.72
CA PHE A 89 10.51 2.93 11.44
C PHE A 89 9.21 2.17 11.66
N ILE A 90 9.30 0.87 11.84
CA ILE A 90 8.12 0.00 12.00
C ILE A 90 8.30 -0.83 13.28
N PRO A 91 8.21 -0.19 14.46
CA PRO A 91 8.34 -0.92 15.72
C PRO A 91 7.04 -1.67 16.01
N ASP A 92 6.84 -2.78 15.33
CA ASP A 92 5.70 -3.66 15.56
C ASP A 92 6.23 -5.03 15.93
N PRO A 93 6.01 -5.48 17.18
CA PRO A 93 6.48 -6.80 17.61
C PRO A 93 5.86 -7.94 16.81
N ASP A 94 4.64 -7.75 16.29
CA ASP A 94 3.97 -8.76 15.49
C ASP A 94 4.63 -8.95 14.13
N LEU A 95 5.33 -7.95 13.64
CA LEU A 95 6.04 -8.01 12.37
C LEU A 95 7.11 -9.12 12.35
N GLN A 96 7.84 -9.26 13.44
CA GLN A 96 8.89 -10.28 13.54
C GLN A 96 8.30 -11.70 13.51
N SER A 97 7.21 -11.90 14.25
CA SER A 97 6.51 -13.17 14.25
C SER A 97 5.97 -13.51 12.87
N TRP A 98 5.37 -12.53 12.21
CA TRP A 98 4.84 -12.71 10.87
C TRP A 98 5.93 -13.06 9.85
N LYS A 99 7.07 -12.37 9.89
CA LYS A 99 8.22 -12.68 9.02
C LYS A 99 8.69 -14.12 9.21
N ALA A 100 8.72 -14.59 10.44
CA ALA A 100 9.18 -15.94 10.75
C ALA A 100 8.19 -17.00 10.24
N GLU A 101 6.90 -16.73 10.28
CA GLU A 101 5.87 -17.69 9.90
C GLU A 101 5.74 -17.88 8.40
N LYS A 102 6.13 -16.89 7.58
CA LYS A 102 6.04 -16.94 6.11
C LYS A 102 4.61 -17.23 5.62
N LYS A 103 3.63 -16.59 6.26
CA LYS A 103 2.22 -16.72 5.92
C LYS A 103 1.66 -15.35 5.54
N PRO A 104 0.54 -15.28 4.78
CA PRO A 104 -0.16 -14.01 4.61
C PRO A 104 -0.59 -13.43 5.96
N TRP A 105 -0.65 -12.12 6.03
CA TRP A 105 -1.11 -11.42 7.23
C TRP A 105 -2.57 -11.74 7.53
N ILE A 106 -3.40 -11.78 6.49
CA ILE A 106 -4.80 -12.16 6.57
C ILE A 106 -4.99 -13.47 5.82
N SER A 107 -5.71 -14.40 6.45
CA SER A 107 -6.06 -15.67 5.83
C SER A 107 -7.41 -15.55 5.11
N HIS A 108 -7.44 -16.00 3.87
CA HIS A 108 -8.67 -16.10 3.08
C HIS A 108 -8.92 -17.57 2.74
N PRO A 109 -9.60 -18.31 3.61
CA PRO A 109 -9.86 -19.71 3.34
C PRO A 109 -10.73 -19.84 2.09
N LEU A 110 -10.39 -20.81 1.23
CA LEU A 110 -11.19 -21.11 0.06
C LEU A 110 -12.49 -21.80 0.49
N PRO A 111 -13.61 -21.51 -0.20
CA PRO A 111 -14.87 -22.17 0.10
C PRO A 111 -14.83 -23.66 -0.26
#